data_2edb61d861a941199c606b8f8f34bc11
#
_entry.id   2edb61d861a941199c606b8f8f34bc11
#
_cell.length_a   1.000
_cell.length_b   1.000
_cell.length_c   1.000
_cell.angle_alpha   90.00
_cell.angle_beta   90.00
_cell.angle_gamma   90.00
#
_symmetry.space_group_name_H-M   'P 1'
#
loop_
_entity.id
_entity.type
_entity.pdbx_description
1 polymer ?
#
loop_
_entity_poly.entity_id
_entity_poly.type
_entity_poly.pdbx_seq_one_letter_code
_entity_poly.pdbx_strand_id
1 'polypeptide(L)'
;MFGLTCAKKYGGVYVPPHQAVIHQFAREVLAECGKMILGSDSHTRYGALGTMAMGEGGPELVKQLLNKTYDIKRPEVIGIYLDGEPAKGVGPQDVALAIIGATFANGYVNNKVMEFVGPGVSKLSADYRIGIDVMTT
;
A
#
# COMPACT_ATOMS: atom_id res chain seq x y z
N MET A 1 6.99 -3.34 -26.40
CA MET A 1 7.96 -2.34 -26.97
C MET A 1 7.72 -0.94 -26.43
N PHE A 2 6.48 -0.41 -26.38
CA PHE A 2 6.21 0.95 -25.91
C PHE A 2 6.74 1.24 -24.49
N GLY A 3 6.43 0.42 -23.50
CA GLY A 3 6.90 0.64 -22.12
C GLY A 3 8.43 0.70 -21.98
N LEU A 4 9.15 -0.19 -22.67
CA LEU A 4 10.61 -0.19 -22.67
C LEU A 4 11.18 1.09 -23.31
N THR A 5 10.61 1.54 -24.43
CA THR A 5 11.08 2.76 -25.10
C THR A 5 10.79 4.01 -24.29
N CYS A 6 9.63 4.06 -23.61
CA CYS A 6 9.31 5.14 -22.67
C CYS A 6 10.28 5.16 -21.48
N ALA A 7 10.51 4.02 -20.84
CA ALA A 7 11.44 3.94 -19.71
C ALA A 7 12.84 4.43 -20.11
N LYS A 8 13.34 3.97 -21.27
CA LYS A 8 14.65 4.44 -21.80
C LYS A 8 14.68 5.95 -22.07
N LYS A 9 13.59 6.48 -22.63
CA LYS A 9 13.52 7.90 -23.00
C LYS A 9 13.49 8.82 -21.78
N TYR A 10 12.78 8.40 -20.74
CA TYR A 10 12.51 9.26 -19.58
C TYR A 10 13.26 8.83 -18.30
N GLY A 11 14.19 7.89 -18.43
CA GLY A 11 15.01 7.45 -17.29
C GLY A 11 14.27 6.59 -16.27
N GLY A 12 13.18 5.93 -16.68
CA GLY A 12 12.41 5.05 -15.83
C GLY A 12 12.95 3.61 -15.79
N VAL A 13 12.40 2.81 -14.88
CA VAL A 13 12.65 1.37 -14.78
C VAL A 13 11.57 0.63 -15.54
N TYR A 14 11.97 -0.31 -16.38
CA TYR A 14 11.05 -1.20 -17.08
C TYR A 14 11.25 -2.63 -16.59
N VAL A 15 10.21 -3.21 -16.01
CA VAL A 15 10.18 -4.61 -15.61
C VAL A 15 9.44 -5.39 -16.70
N PRO A 16 10.10 -6.30 -17.42
CA PRO A 16 9.45 -7.04 -18.49
C PRO A 16 8.42 -8.04 -17.97
N PRO A 17 7.48 -8.48 -18.83
CA PRO A 17 6.53 -9.53 -18.50
C PRO A 17 7.22 -10.79 -17.96
N HIS A 18 6.56 -11.50 -17.08
CA HIS A 18 7.02 -12.75 -16.46
C HIS A 18 8.21 -12.64 -15.49
N GLN A 19 8.71 -11.44 -15.21
CA GLN A 19 9.74 -11.26 -14.18
C GLN A 19 9.15 -10.96 -12.81
N ALA A 20 8.22 -10.03 -12.73
CA ALA A 20 7.53 -9.72 -11.49
C ALA A 20 6.17 -9.04 -11.74
N VAL A 21 5.27 -9.18 -10.78
CA VAL A 21 4.11 -8.28 -10.66
C VAL A 21 4.61 -6.93 -10.16
N ILE A 22 4.06 -5.84 -10.66
CA ILE A 22 4.49 -4.47 -10.31
C ILE A 22 4.52 -4.24 -8.80
N HIS A 23 3.52 -4.70 -8.07
CA HIS A 23 3.43 -4.49 -6.63
C HIS A 23 4.50 -5.29 -5.87
N GLN A 24 4.80 -6.51 -6.31
CA GLN A 24 5.87 -7.29 -5.70
C GLN A 24 7.23 -6.63 -5.94
N PHE A 25 7.48 -6.20 -7.17
CA PHE A 25 8.71 -5.46 -7.49
C PHE A 25 8.83 -4.19 -6.63
N ALA A 26 7.76 -3.41 -6.53
CA ALA A 26 7.77 -2.17 -5.76
C ALA A 26 8.02 -2.43 -4.26
N ARG A 27 7.44 -3.49 -3.69
CA ARG A 27 7.68 -3.87 -2.29
C ARG A 27 9.13 -4.28 -2.03
N GLU A 28 9.74 -5.02 -2.94
CA GLU A 28 11.09 -5.53 -2.77
C GLU A 28 12.19 -4.51 -3.08
N VAL A 29 11.93 -3.59 -3.99
CA VAL A 29 12.97 -2.72 -4.57
C VAL A 29 12.77 -1.24 -4.24
N LEU A 30 11.53 -0.77 -4.09
CA LEU A 30 11.22 0.65 -3.98
C LEU A 30 10.66 1.05 -2.61
N ALA A 31 9.94 0.14 -1.93
CA ALA A 31 9.33 0.44 -0.65
C ALA A 31 10.38 0.59 0.44
N GLU A 32 10.26 1.65 1.22
CA GLU A 32 11.18 1.97 2.32
C GLU A 32 10.46 2.85 3.34
N CYS A 33 10.83 2.70 4.59
CA CYS A 33 10.24 3.47 5.67
C CYS A 33 10.40 4.99 5.43
N GLY A 34 9.30 5.71 5.57
CA GLY A 34 9.25 7.16 5.37
C GLY A 34 9.18 7.63 3.91
N LYS A 35 9.12 6.71 2.95
CA LYS A 35 8.90 7.05 1.53
C LYS A 35 7.42 7.16 1.18
N MET A 36 7.16 7.79 0.05
CA MET A 36 5.84 7.83 -0.59
C MET A 36 5.94 7.29 -2.01
N ILE A 37 5.00 6.43 -2.38
CA ILE A 37 4.87 5.90 -3.73
C ILE A 37 3.47 6.24 -4.26
N LEU A 38 3.42 6.89 -5.40
CA LEU A 38 2.20 7.17 -6.14
C LEU A 38 2.11 6.20 -7.33
N GLY A 39 1.07 5.39 -7.39
CA GLY A 39 0.84 4.42 -8.45
C GLY A 39 -0.47 4.66 -9.18
N SER A 40 -0.59 4.18 -10.42
CA SER A 40 -1.83 4.25 -11.20
C SER A 40 -2.83 3.13 -10.86
N ASP A 41 -2.39 2.14 -10.12
CA ASP A 41 -3.19 0.98 -9.75
C ASP A 41 -3.73 1.12 -8.32
N SER A 42 -5.01 0.75 -8.13
CA SER A 42 -5.68 0.81 -6.84
C SER A 42 -5.05 -0.11 -5.78
N HIS A 43 -4.29 -1.13 -6.19
CA HIS A 43 -3.54 -2.02 -5.28
C HIS A 43 -2.15 -1.49 -4.91
N THR A 44 -1.86 -0.22 -5.16
CA THR A 44 -0.64 0.45 -4.69
C THR A 44 -0.74 0.63 -3.18
N ARG A 45 -0.32 -0.40 -2.43
CA ARG A 45 -0.41 -0.51 -0.97
C ARG A 45 0.90 -1.07 -0.42
N TYR A 46 1.63 -0.26 0.32
CA TYR A 46 2.96 -0.61 0.84
C TYR A 46 3.14 -0.14 2.29
N GLY A 47 2.03 0.11 2.99
CA GLY A 47 2.01 0.61 4.37
C GLY A 47 2.72 -0.33 5.33
N ALA A 48 2.55 -1.65 5.15
CA ALA A 48 3.23 -2.65 5.97
C ALA A 48 4.76 -2.55 5.97
N LEU A 49 5.34 -1.85 4.99
CA LEU A 49 6.78 -1.62 4.85
C LEU A 49 7.16 -0.17 5.23
N GLY A 50 6.27 0.57 5.87
CA GLY A 50 6.49 1.95 6.28
C GLY A 50 6.47 2.97 5.13
N THR A 51 5.98 2.58 3.96
CA THR A 51 5.83 3.44 2.79
C THR A 51 4.39 3.89 2.65
N MET A 52 4.14 5.20 2.63
CA MET A 52 2.84 5.72 2.25
C MET A 52 2.62 5.47 0.75
N ALA A 53 1.64 4.66 0.39
CA ALA A 53 1.35 4.34 -0.99
C ALA A 53 -0.08 4.72 -1.35
N MET A 54 -0.23 5.40 -2.48
CA MET A 54 -1.51 5.90 -2.96
C MET A 54 -1.73 5.41 -4.39
N GLY A 55 -2.85 4.73 -4.61
CA GLY A 55 -3.30 4.35 -5.94
C GLY A 55 -4.20 5.43 -6.52
N GLU A 56 -3.71 6.11 -7.55
CA GLU A 56 -4.40 7.18 -8.23
C GLU A 56 -4.57 6.88 -9.72
N GLY A 57 -5.42 7.62 -10.38
CA GLY A 57 -5.62 7.48 -11.81
C GLY A 57 -4.42 7.93 -12.66
N GLY A 58 -4.40 7.51 -13.92
CA GLY A 58 -3.36 7.91 -14.89
C GLY A 58 -3.14 9.42 -15.01
N PRO A 59 -4.17 10.28 -15.00
CA PRO A 59 -3.99 11.73 -15.06
C PRO A 59 -3.10 12.30 -13.96
N GLU A 60 -3.18 11.78 -12.74
CA GLU A 60 -2.35 12.25 -11.63
C GLU A 60 -0.88 11.87 -11.83
N LEU A 61 -0.60 10.69 -12.39
CA LEU A 61 0.77 10.31 -12.75
C LEU A 61 1.33 11.16 -13.87
N VAL A 62 0.51 11.53 -14.85
CA VAL A 62 0.93 12.46 -15.92
C VAL A 62 1.36 13.81 -15.35
N LYS A 63 0.66 14.33 -14.35
CA LYS A 63 1.07 15.55 -13.64
C LYS A 63 2.47 15.40 -13.03
N GLN A 64 2.77 14.25 -12.43
CA GLN A 64 4.09 13.97 -11.86
C GLN A 64 5.18 13.92 -12.94
N LEU A 65 4.90 13.24 -14.06
CA LEU A 65 5.83 13.22 -15.21
C LEU A 65 6.10 14.62 -15.79
N LEU A 66 5.17 15.54 -15.62
CA LEU A 66 5.31 16.94 -16.03
C LEU A 66 5.87 17.85 -14.93
N ASN A 67 6.44 17.26 -13.87
CA ASN A 67 6.97 17.99 -12.70
C ASN A 67 5.94 18.92 -12.04
N LYS A 68 4.68 18.51 -12.04
CA LYS A 68 3.60 19.20 -11.34
C LYS A 68 3.46 18.65 -9.93
N THR A 69 2.87 19.44 -9.05
CA THR A 69 2.56 19.00 -7.68
C THR A 69 1.37 18.06 -7.67
N TYR A 70 1.35 17.22 -6.65
CA TYR A 70 0.20 16.43 -6.27
C TYR A 70 -0.26 16.89 -4.88
N ASP A 71 -1.39 17.59 -4.86
CA ASP A 71 -1.91 18.18 -3.63
C ASP A 71 -2.92 17.22 -2.99
N ILE A 72 -2.67 16.81 -1.76
CA ILE A 72 -3.55 15.97 -0.97
C ILE A 72 -3.95 16.70 0.30
N LYS A 73 -5.21 16.52 0.70
CA LYS A 73 -5.63 16.92 2.05
C LYS A 73 -4.96 15.99 3.06
N ARG A 74 -4.30 16.55 4.07
CA ARG A 74 -3.71 15.75 5.14
C ARG A 74 -4.80 14.87 5.78
N PRO A 75 -4.68 13.53 5.70
CA PRO A 75 -5.66 12.64 6.27
C PRO A 75 -5.53 12.60 7.81
N GLU A 76 -6.62 12.31 8.47
CA GLU A 76 -6.58 11.89 9.88
C GLU A 76 -5.94 10.50 9.98
N VAL A 77 -5.30 10.24 11.11
CA VAL A 77 -4.71 8.92 11.41
C VAL A 77 -5.53 8.24 12.49
N ILE A 78 -5.92 6.99 12.24
CA ILE A 78 -6.65 6.14 13.18
C ILE A 78 -5.73 5.01 13.63
N GLY A 79 -5.56 4.84 14.93
CA GLY A 79 -4.82 3.71 15.48
C GLY A 79 -5.66 2.43 15.48
N ILE A 80 -5.18 1.39 14.83
CA ILE A 80 -5.71 0.03 14.92
C ILE A 80 -4.83 -0.74 15.90
N TYR A 81 -5.32 -0.90 17.12
CA TYR A 81 -4.56 -1.57 18.17
C TYR A 81 -4.70 -3.09 18.06
N LEU A 82 -3.59 -3.76 17.81
CA LEU A 82 -3.50 -5.22 17.75
C LEU A 82 -2.86 -5.78 19.01
N ASP A 83 -3.54 -6.72 19.64
CA ASP A 83 -3.04 -7.47 20.80
C ASP A 83 -3.12 -8.96 20.53
N GLY A 84 -2.25 -9.74 21.22
CA GLY A 84 -2.20 -11.18 21.05
C GLY A 84 -1.57 -11.66 19.75
N GLU A 85 -1.98 -12.84 19.32
CA GLU A 85 -1.53 -13.50 18.10
C GLU A 85 -2.72 -14.16 17.41
N PRO A 86 -2.72 -14.23 16.07
CA PRO A 86 -3.74 -14.98 15.34
C PRO A 86 -3.74 -16.45 15.75
N ALA A 87 -4.91 -17.03 15.92
CA ALA A 87 -5.04 -18.46 16.19
C ALA A 87 -4.55 -19.29 14.98
N LYS A 88 -4.18 -20.54 15.24
CA LYS A 88 -3.77 -21.47 14.17
C LYS A 88 -4.88 -21.59 13.12
N GLY A 89 -4.54 -21.37 11.86
CA GLY A 89 -5.47 -21.42 10.73
C GLY A 89 -6.13 -20.08 10.39
N VAL A 90 -5.91 -19.03 11.19
CA VAL A 90 -6.34 -17.67 10.87
C VAL A 90 -5.29 -17.00 10.00
N GLY A 91 -5.67 -16.60 8.80
CA GLY A 91 -4.79 -15.91 7.85
C GLY A 91 -4.91 -14.39 7.92
N PRO A 92 -4.05 -13.65 7.18
CA PRO A 92 -4.09 -12.20 7.14
C PRO A 92 -5.42 -11.65 6.61
N GLN A 93 -6.06 -12.39 5.72
CA GLN A 93 -7.36 -12.02 5.16
C GLN A 93 -8.47 -12.08 6.20
N ASP A 94 -8.44 -13.05 7.11
CA ASP A 94 -9.42 -13.15 8.19
C ASP A 94 -9.31 -11.97 9.15
N VAL A 95 -8.07 -11.57 9.48
CA VAL A 95 -7.81 -10.38 10.30
C VAL A 95 -8.27 -9.11 9.59
N ALA A 96 -7.97 -8.97 8.30
CA ALA A 96 -8.43 -7.84 7.50
C ALA A 96 -9.96 -7.76 7.45
N LEU A 97 -10.65 -8.88 7.24
CA LEU A 97 -12.11 -8.94 7.25
C LEU A 97 -12.70 -8.55 8.61
N ALA A 98 -12.07 -8.97 9.70
CA ALA A 98 -12.49 -8.57 11.04
C ALA A 98 -12.34 -7.04 11.25
N ILE A 99 -11.24 -6.45 10.79
CA ILE A 99 -11.02 -5.00 10.84
C ILE A 99 -12.07 -4.27 9.98
N ILE A 100 -12.30 -4.72 8.76
CA ILE A 100 -13.30 -4.16 7.85
C ILE A 100 -14.69 -4.23 8.50
N GLY A 101 -15.05 -5.39 9.06
CA GLY A 101 -16.33 -5.57 9.75
C GLY A 101 -16.52 -4.61 10.93
N ALA A 102 -15.45 -4.27 11.64
CA ALA A 102 -15.50 -3.38 12.78
C ALA A 102 -15.54 -1.88 12.40
N THR A 103 -14.97 -1.50 11.26
CA THR A 103 -14.66 -0.09 10.97
C THR A 103 -15.34 0.47 9.73
N PHE A 104 -15.76 -0.37 8.79
CA PHE A 104 -16.23 0.07 7.48
C PHE A 104 -17.72 0.49 7.46
N ALA A 105 -18.56 -0.23 8.18
CA ALA A 105 -20.03 -0.05 8.09
C ALA A 105 -20.52 1.35 8.48
N ASN A 106 -19.80 2.04 9.37
CA ASN A 106 -20.13 3.39 9.82
C ASN A 106 -19.32 4.50 9.12
N GLY A 107 -18.51 4.15 8.11
CA GLY A 107 -17.65 5.09 7.40
C GLY A 107 -16.51 5.69 8.22
N TYR A 108 -16.22 5.12 9.38
CA TYR A 108 -15.26 5.68 10.33
C TYR A 108 -13.85 5.86 9.75
N VAL A 109 -13.43 4.97 8.87
CA VAL A 109 -12.10 4.97 8.25
C VAL A 109 -12.04 5.66 6.89
N ASN A 110 -13.16 6.16 6.38
CA ASN A 110 -13.20 6.77 5.05
C ASN A 110 -12.24 7.96 4.94
N ASN A 111 -11.38 7.94 3.93
CA ASN A 111 -10.36 8.98 3.68
C ASN A 111 -9.40 9.22 4.85
N LYS A 112 -9.14 8.21 5.65
CA LYS A 112 -8.21 8.26 6.79
C LYS A 112 -7.10 7.23 6.63
N VAL A 113 -6.01 7.44 7.33
CA VAL A 113 -4.90 6.47 7.39
C VAL A 113 -5.11 5.56 8.58
N MET A 114 -5.04 4.27 8.39
CA MET A 114 -5.01 3.29 9.47
C MET A 114 -3.56 3.00 9.85
N GLU A 115 -3.18 3.34 11.07
CA GLU A 115 -1.89 3.01 11.65
C GLU A 115 -2.04 1.81 12.58
N PHE A 116 -1.32 0.75 12.30
CA PHE A 116 -1.36 -0.47 13.10
C PHE A 116 -0.36 -0.39 14.24
N VAL A 117 -0.84 -0.48 15.45
CA VAL A 117 -0.07 -0.33 16.69
C VAL A 117 -0.35 -1.47 17.66
N GLY A 118 0.44 -1.56 18.71
CA GLY A 118 0.26 -2.56 19.76
C GLY A 118 1.23 -3.74 19.68
N PRO A 119 1.30 -4.56 20.74
CA PRO A 119 2.27 -5.64 20.85
C PRO A 119 2.05 -6.77 19.84
N GLY A 120 0.83 -6.95 19.36
CA GLY A 120 0.50 -7.95 18.34
C GLY A 120 1.19 -7.71 17.01
N VAL A 121 1.47 -6.44 16.65
CA VAL A 121 2.12 -6.11 15.37
C VAL A 121 3.49 -6.76 15.26
N SER A 122 4.28 -6.77 16.33
CA SER A 122 5.64 -7.35 16.32
C SER A 122 5.65 -8.87 16.12
N LYS A 123 4.54 -9.54 16.38
CA LYS A 123 4.37 -10.99 16.24
C LYS A 123 3.97 -11.44 14.84
N LEU A 124 3.57 -10.48 13.99
CA LEU A 124 3.18 -10.74 12.60
C LEU A 124 4.40 -10.67 11.69
N SER A 125 4.56 -11.67 10.82
CA SER A 125 5.57 -11.62 9.76
C SER A 125 5.30 -10.46 8.79
N ALA A 126 6.32 -10.06 8.01
CA ALA A 126 6.15 -9.04 6.98
C ALA A 126 5.07 -9.43 5.96
N ASP A 127 5.07 -10.69 5.52
CA ASP A 127 4.06 -11.21 4.58
C ASP A 127 2.65 -11.14 5.16
N TYR A 128 2.50 -11.44 6.45
CA TYR A 128 1.22 -11.35 7.12
C TYR A 128 0.69 -9.91 7.17
N ARG A 129 1.57 -8.96 7.50
CA ARG A 129 1.23 -7.52 7.51
C ARG A 129 0.87 -7.01 6.12
N ILE A 130 1.60 -7.43 5.08
CA ILE A 130 1.30 -7.11 3.69
C ILE A 130 -0.09 -7.62 3.31
N GLY A 131 -0.44 -8.84 3.72
CA GLY A 131 -1.76 -9.40 3.46
C GLY A 131 -2.90 -8.61 4.10
N ILE A 132 -2.72 -8.09 5.31
CA ILE A 132 -3.69 -7.20 5.97
C ILE A 132 -3.77 -5.87 5.22
N ASP A 133 -2.64 -5.24 4.93
CA ASP A 133 -2.53 -3.93 4.27
C ASP A 133 -3.25 -3.91 2.91
N VAL A 134 -3.05 -4.94 2.10
CA VAL A 134 -3.68 -5.04 0.76
C VAL A 134 -5.20 -5.15 0.83
N MET A 135 -5.74 -5.75 1.88
CA MET A 135 -7.18 -6.02 2.00
C MET A 135 -7.96 -4.94 2.74
N THR A 136 -7.31 -4.07 3.50
CA THR A 136 -7.97 -3.07 4.34
C THR A 136 -8.11 -1.69 3.71
N THR A 137 -7.87 -1.57 2.44
CA THR A 137 -7.94 -0.28 1.71
C THR A 137 -9.00 -0.23 0.66
#